data_646bba63943de503e01654d82d5c03c9
#
_entry.id   646bba63943de503e01654d82d5c03c9
#
_cell.length_a   1.000
_cell.length_b   1.000
_cell.length_c   1.000
_cell.angle_alpha   90.00
_cell.angle_beta   90.00
_cell.angle_gamma   90.00
#
_symmetry.space_group_name_H-M   'P 1'
#
loop_
_entity.id
_entity.type
_entity.pdbx_description
1 polymer ?
#
loop_
_entity_poly.entity_id
_entity_poly.type
_entity_poly.pdbx_seq_one_letter_code
_entity_poly.pdbx_strand_id
1 'polypeptide(L)'
;MIAEFHNLRANDVNYNKESTDNYGAGAKKSILNMEPKRQAEWLKKQCYIALGQLMVGCADMRIDSCPMEGFKSDEVDEILDLQSQNLTSVVLLPMGYRSSDDKYQHKTKVRKPNNLLFEDK
;
A
#
# COMPACT_ATOMS: atom_id res chain seq x y z
N MET A 1 10.16 -6.74 -13.25
CA MET A 1 8.93 -7.21 -12.56
C MET A 1 8.36 -8.47 -13.22
N ILE A 2 7.83 -8.46 -14.48
CA ILE A 2 7.24 -9.68 -15.09
C ILE A 2 8.27 -10.80 -15.27
N ALA A 3 9.47 -10.50 -15.77
CA ALA A 3 10.55 -11.50 -15.92
C ALA A 3 10.98 -12.11 -14.59
N GLU A 4 11.05 -11.31 -13.54
CA GLU A 4 11.36 -11.74 -12.18
C GLU A 4 10.27 -12.65 -11.61
N PHE A 5 8.99 -12.32 -11.83
CA PHE A 5 7.86 -13.16 -11.45
C PHE A 5 7.90 -14.53 -12.11
N HIS A 6 8.28 -14.60 -13.40
CA HIS A 6 8.46 -15.88 -14.11
C HIS A 6 9.57 -16.74 -13.47
N ASN A 7 10.70 -16.11 -13.10
CA ASN A 7 11.80 -16.80 -12.46
C ASN A 7 11.42 -17.38 -11.09
N LEU A 8 10.66 -16.61 -10.28
CA LEU A 8 10.20 -17.05 -8.97
C LEU A 8 9.25 -18.26 -9.05
N ARG A 9 8.52 -18.42 -10.15
CA ARG A 9 7.54 -19.48 -10.35
C ARG A 9 8.01 -20.59 -11.31
N ALA A 10 9.24 -20.55 -11.77
CA ALA A 10 9.77 -21.51 -12.74
C ALA A 10 9.67 -22.99 -12.29
N ASN A 11 9.69 -23.23 -10.98
CA ASN A 11 9.61 -24.57 -10.37
C ASN A 11 8.18 -24.96 -9.93
N ASP A 12 7.18 -24.12 -10.14
CA ASP A 12 5.78 -24.42 -9.82
C ASP A 12 5.18 -25.30 -10.94
N VAL A 13 4.84 -26.53 -10.61
CA VAL A 13 4.30 -27.53 -11.56
C VAL A 13 2.99 -27.11 -12.23
N ASN A 14 2.25 -26.19 -11.63
CA ASN A 14 1.00 -25.63 -12.15
C ASN A 14 1.20 -24.28 -12.87
N TYR A 15 2.44 -23.83 -13.00
CA TYR A 15 2.73 -22.55 -13.60
C TYR A 15 2.58 -22.61 -15.13
N ASN A 16 1.69 -21.79 -15.67
CA ASN A 16 1.53 -21.59 -17.11
C ASN A 16 2.00 -20.19 -17.49
N LYS A 17 3.15 -20.14 -18.15
CA LYS A 17 3.78 -18.88 -18.57
C LYS A 17 2.89 -18.07 -19.52
N GLU A 18 2.32 -18.72 -20.53
CA GLU A 18 1.48 -18.06 -21.52
C GLU A 18 0.23 -17.46 -20.91
N SER A 19 -0.45 -18.21 -20.04
CA SER A 19 -1.62 -17.72 -19.29
C SER A 19 -1.27 -16.50 -18.42
N THR A 20 -0.10 -16.54 -17.77
CA THR A 20 0.39 -15.43 -16.93
C THR A 20 0.73 -14.20 -17.77
N ASP A 21 1.38 -14.39 -18.91
CA ASP A 21 1.70 -13.29 -19.84
C ASP A 21 0.42 -12.64 -20.38
N ASN A 22 -0.57 -13.43 -20.78
CA ASN A 22 -1.86 -12.96 -21.26
C ASN A 22 -2.62 -12.18 -20.18
N TYR A 23 -2.66 -12.69 -18.96
CA TYR A 23 -3.26 -11.98 -17.83
C TYR A 23 -2.54 -10.67 -17.56
N GLY A 24 -1.21 -10.68 -17.50
CA GLY A 24 -0.38 -9.50 -17.27
C GLY A 24 -0.56 -8.43 -18.36
N ALA A 25 -0.63 -8.86 -19.61
CA ALA A 25 -0.89 -7.96 -20.76
C ALA A 25 -2.29 -7.33 -20.67
N GLY A 26 -3.30 -8.14 -20.34
CA GLY A 26 -4.68 -7.67 -20.14
C GLY A 26 -4.79 -6.67 -19.00
N ALA A 27 -4.20 -6.95 -17.84
CA ALA A 27 -4.17 -6.07 -16.70
C ALA A 27 -3.46 -4.74 -17.02
N LYS A 28 -2.29 -4.81 -17.66
CA LYS A 28 -1.55 -3.62 -18.11
C LYS A 28 -2.39 -2.77 -19.08
N LYS A 29 -3.00 -3.39 -20.09
CA LYS A 29 -3.86 -2.69 -21.04
C LYS A 29 -5.05 -2.02 -20.36
N SER A 30 -5.68 -2.70 -19.41
CA SER A 30 -6.81 -2.15 -18.64
C SER A 30 -6.42 -0.91 -17.85
N ILE A 31 -5.25 -0.92 -17.19
CA ILE A 31 -4.76 0.22 -16.40
C ILE A 31 -4.35 1.39 -17.32
N LEU A 32 -3.62 1.11 -18.40
CA LEU A 32 -3.15 2.14 -19.32
C LEU A 32 -4.28 2.81 -20.11
N ASN A 33 -5.40 2.14 -20.28
CA ASN A 33 -6.59 2.69 -20.96
C ASN A 33 -7.53 3.45 -20.01
N MET A 34 -7.22 3.52 -18.73
CA MET A 34 -7.98 4.35 -17.81
C MET A 34 -7.76 5.84 -18.12
N GLU A 35 -8.79 6.64 -17.89
CA GLU A 35 -8.66 8.09 -17.85
C GLU A 35 -7.62 8.47 -16.76
N PRO A 36 -6.71 9.45 -17.02
CA PRO A 36 -5.57 9.73 -16.14
C PRO A 36 -5.93 9.95 -14.67
N LYS A 37 -7.00 10.69 -14.40
CA LYS A 37 -7.47 10.93 -13.02
C LYS A 37 -7.92 9.62 -12.34
N ARG A 38 -8.65 8.77 -13.07
CA ARG A 38 -9.10 7.47 -12.57
C ARG A 38 -7.92 6.52 -12.34
N GLN A 39 -6.92 6.56 -13.24
CA GLN A 39 -5.69 5.78 -13.10
C GLN A 39 -4.93 6.18 -11.83
N ALA A 40 -4.74 7.49 -11.60
CA ALA A 40 -4.09 8.00 -10.40
C ALA A 40 -4.81 7.56 -9.12
N GLU A 41 -6.15 7.68 -9.07
CA GLU A 41 -6.93 7.22 -7.92
C GLU A 41 -6.87 5.70 -7.72
N TRP A 42 -6.79 4.93 -8.80
CA TRP A 42 -6.61 3.49 -8.72
C TRP A 42 -5.23 3.13 -8.12
N LEU A 43 -4.17 3.81 -8.58
CA LEU A 43 -2.80 3.60 -8.08
C LEU A 43 -2.68 3.95 -6.59
N LYS A 44 -3.29 5.07 -6.16
CA LYS A 44 -3.34 5.44 -4.73
C LYS A 44 -3.96 4.33 -3.88
N LYS A 45 -5.06 3.73 -4.33
CA LYS A 45 -5.71 2.62 -3.60
C LYS A 45 -4.81 1.41 -3.43
N GLN A 46 -3.89 1.14 -4.37
CA GLN A 46 -2.92 0.05 -4.22
C GLN A 46 -1.94 0.32 -3.07
N CYS A 47 -1.54 1.59 -2.87
CA CYS A 47 -0.71 1.98 -1.71
C CYS A 47 -1.42 1.73 -0.39
N TYR A 48 -2.74 2.00 -0.30
CA TYR A 48 -3.51 1.75 0.92
C TYR A 48 -3.72 0.26 1.22
N ILE A 49 -3.82 -0.59 0.19
CA ILE A 49 -3.84 -2.04 0.38
C ILE A 49 -2.52 -2.51 0.99
N ALA A 50 -1.39 -2.06 0.46
CA ALA A 50 -0.06 -2.37 0.99
C ALA A 50 0.13 -1.81 2.41
N LEU A 51 -0.32 -0.57 2.67
CA LEU A 51 -0.31 0.07 3.97
C LEU A 51 -0.99 -0.79 5.04
N GLY A 52 -2.21 -1.26 4.76
CA GLY A 52 -2.97 -2.10 5.68
C GLY A 52 -2.23 -3.40 6.04
N GLN A 53 -1.62 -4.07 5.07
CA GLN A 53 -0.83 -5.28 5.29
C GLN A 53 0.45 -5.00 6.10
N LEU A 54 1.16 -3.91 5.80
CA LEU A 54 2.35 -3.50 6.55
C LEU A 54 2.02 -3.21 8.01
N MET A 55 0.91 -2.53 8.29
CA MET A 55 0.47 -2.26 9.66
C MET A 55 0.18 -3.54 10.44
N VAL A 56 -0.44 -4.54 9.82
CA VAL A 56 -0.67 -5.86 10.43
C VAL A 56 0.66 -6.57 10.69
N GLY A 57 1.58 -6.55 9.72
CA GLY A 57 2.93 -7.11 9.88
C GLY A 57 3.71 -6.43 11.01
N CYS A 58 3.65 -5.11 11.10
CA CYS A 58 4.25 -4.36 12.22
C CYS A 58 3.67 -4.80 13.57
N ALA A 59 2.35 -4.93 13.66
CA ALA A 59 1.69 -5.34 14.90
C ALA A 59 2.10 -6.77 15.32
N ASP A 60 2.18 -7.71 14.38
CA ASP A 60 2.65 -9.07 14.63
C ASP A 60 4.08 -9.11 15.15
N MET A 61 4.94 -8.26 14.60
CA MET A 61 6.34 -8.10 15.03
C MET A 61 6.52 -7.21 16.26
N ARG A 62 5.44 -6.69 16.86
CA ARG A 62 5.45 -5.71 17.96
C ARG A 62 6.22 -4.44 17.65
N ILE A 63 6.15 -3.99 16.42
CA ILE A 63 6.67 -2.71 15.95
C ILE A 63 5.51 -1.73 15.86
N ASP A 64 5.67 -0.54 16.44
CA ASP A 64 4.67 0.51 16.29
C ASP A 64 4.72 1.11 14.90
N SER A 65 3.55 1.48 14.39
CA SER A 65 3.40 2.11 13.11
C SER A 65 2.35 3.23 13.16
N CYS A 66 2.59 4.30 12.40
CA CYS A 66 1.70 5.46 12.38
C CYS A 66 1.40 5.86 10.93
N PRO A 67 0.25 5.47 10.37
CA PRO A 67 -0.12 5.91 9.02
C PRO A 67 -0.46 7.41 9.04
N MET A 68 0.11 8.17 8.11
CA MET A 68 -0.05 9.61 8.03
C MET A 68 -0.42 10.05 6.61
N GLU A 69 -1.46 10.87 6.51
CA GLU A 69 -1.86 11.62 5.30
C GLU A 69 -1.69 13.13 5.48
N GLY A 70 -1.54 13.60 6.73
CA GLY A 70 -1.46 15.02 7.09
C GLY A 70 -0.08 15.62 6.82
N PHE A 71 0.46 15.41 5.62
CA PHE A 71 1.73 16.00 5.17
C PHE A 71 1.53 16.74 3.85
N LYS A 72 2.49 17.57 3.47
CA LYS A 72 2.52 18.23 2.17
C LYS A 72 3.28 17.34 1.18
N SER A 73 2.56 16.75 0.23
CA SER A 73 3.14 15.79 -0.72
C SER A 73 4.19 16.44 -1.63
N ASP A 74 3.99 17.70 -2.04
CA ASP A 74 4.96 18.46 -2.83
C ASP A 74 6.31 18.61 -2.13
N GLU A 75 6.32 18.94 -0.83
CA GLU A 75 7.56 19.05 -0.04
C GLU A 75 8.26 17.69 0.13
N VAL A 76 7.51 16.62 0.36
CA VAL A 76 8.07 15.25 0.47
C VAL A 76 8.59 14.78 -0.88
N ASP A 77 7.87 15.06 -1.96
CA ASP A 77 8.25 14.70 -3.32
C ASP A 77 9.55 15.40 -3.74
N GLU A 78 9.74 16.67 -3.34
CA GLU A 78 10.97 17.43 -3.55
C GLU A 78 12.15 16.83 -2.76
N ILE A 79 11.97 16.59 -1.44
CA ILE A 79 13.04 16.04 -0.57
C ILE A 79 13.53 14.68 -1.07
N LEU A 80 12.63 13.84 -1.57
CA LEU A 80 12.92 12.47 -2.02
C LEU A 80 13.21 12.39 -3.53
N ASP A 81 13.18 13.50 -4.26
CA ASP A 81 13.32 13.56 -5.71
C ASP A 81 12.40 12.58 -6.46
N LEU A 82 11.14 12.53 -6.03
CA LEU A 82 10.15 11.60 -6.59
C LEU A 82 9.69 12.01 -7.99
N GLN A 83 9.70 13.31 -8.29
CA GLN A 83 9.26 13.83 -9.58
C GLN A 83 10.17 13.38 -10.73
N SER A 84 11.48 13.28 -10.50
CA SER A 84 12.43 12.77 -11.49
C SER A 84 12.16 11.31 -11.87
N GLN A 85 11.49 10.57 -10.98
CA GLN A 85 11.10 9.18 -11.13
C GLN A 85 9.64 9.03 -11.60
N ASN A 86 8.94 10.12 -11.89
CA ASN A 86 7.52 10.16 -12.22
C ASN A 86 6.65 9.51 -11.11
N LEU A 87 7.01 9.78 -9.85
CA LEU A 87 6.32 9.32 -8.65
C LEU A 87 5.78 10.49 -7.85
N THR A 88 4.83 10.23 -6.98
CA THR A 88 4.33 11.16 -5.96
C THR A 88 4.01 10.42 -4.67
N SER A 89 4.25 11.08 -3.54
CA SER A 89 3.92 10.55 -2.22
C SER A 89 2.39 10.52 -2.00
N VAL A 90 1.89 9.45 -1.41
CA VAL A 90 0.46 9.24 -1.16
C VAL A 90 0.17 9.13 0.32
N VAL A 91 1.00 8.39 1.05
CA VAL A 91 0.87 8.10 2.46
C VAL A 91 2.25 7.82 3.04
N LEU A 92 2.47 8.21 4.28
CA LEU A 92 3.68 7.89 5.03
C LEU A 92 3.35 6.86 6.11
N LEU A 93 4.28 5.94 6.36
CA LEU A 93 4.19 4.97 7.43
C LEU A 93 5.50 4.94 8.23
N PRO A 94 5.73 5.87 9.16
CA PRO A 94 6.79 5.73 10.14
C PRO A 94 6.61 4.45 10.96
N MET A 95 7.68 3.71 11.14
CA MET A 95 7.71 2.46 11.88
C MET A 95 8.89 2.46 12.85
N GLY A 96 8.70 1.90 14.04
CA GLY A 96 9.77 1.82 15.03
C GLY A 96 9.27 1.39 16.39
N TYR A 97 10.18 1.32 17.35
CA TYR A 97 9.83 1.07 18.74
C TYR A 97 9.48 2.38 19.43
N ARG A 98 8.37 2.39 20.16
CA ARG A 98 7.93 3.59 20.88
C ARG A 98 8.91 4.01 21.96
N SER A 99 9.03 5.32 22.17
CA SER A 99 9.76 5.85 23.31
C SER A 99 9.02 5.58 24.62
N SER A 100 9.76 5.39 25.70
CA SER A 100 9.20 5.37 27.07
C SER A 100 8.41 6.65 27.40
N ASP A 101 8.77 7.77 26.77
CA ASP A 101 8.17 9.08 27.00
C ASP A 101 6.96 9.35 26.10
N ASP A 102 6.52 8.38 25.29
CA ASP A 102 5.33 8.52 24.45
C ASP A 102 4.07 8.72 25.30
N LYS A 103 3.57 9.95 25.29
CA LYS A 103 2.37 10.35 26.02
C LYS A 103 1.07 9.72 25.49
N TYR A 104 1.09 9.18 24.29
CA TYR A 104 -0.09 8.62 23.63
C TYR A 104 -0.27 7.13 23.89
N GLN A 105 0.77 6.41 24.31
CA GLN A 105 0.75 4.96 24.52
C GLN A 105 -0.33 4.48 25.51
N HIS A 106 -0.66 5.33 26.51
CA HIS A 106 -1.64 5.01 27.55
C HIS A 106 -3.04 5.53 27.27
N LYS A 107 -3.24 6.24 26.14
CA LYS A 107 -4.57 6.74 25.78
C LYS A 107 -5.48 5.62 25.32
N THR A 108 -6.71 5.62 25.86
CA THR A 108 -7.75 4.69 25.42
C THR A 108 -8.06 4.87 23.94
N LYS A 109 -8.10 3.77 23.21
CA LYS A 109 -8.50 3.77 21.80
C LYS A 109 -10.01 3.97 21.67
N VAL A 110 -10.40 5.00 20.94
CA VAL A 110 -11.82 5.25 20.61
C VAL A 110 -12.15 4.54 19.29
N ARG A 111 -13.18 3.72 19.31
CA ARG A 111 -13.69 2.99 18.13
C ARG A 111 -15.20 3.08 18.09
N LYS A 112 -15.75 3.18 16.89
CA LYS A 112 -17.18 2.98 16.72
C LYS A 112 -17.57 1.55 17.12
N PRO A 113 -18.71 1.34 17.79
CA PRO A 113 -19.20 0.00 18.07
C PRO A 113 -19.58 -0.73 16.77
N ASN A 114 -19.52 -2.05 16.79
CA ASN A 114 -19.72 -2.88 15.60
C ASN A 114 -21.06 -2.66 14.90
N ASN A 115 -22.13 -2.43 15.65
CA ASN A 115 -23.46 -2.12 15.11
C ASN A 115 -23.56 -0.80 14.36
N LEU A 116 -22.54 0.07 14.47
CA LEU A 116 -22.43 1.32 13.67
C LEU A 116 -21.44 1.19 12.52
N LEU A 117 -20.70 0.09 12.44
CA LEU A 117 -19.69 -0.17 11.41
C LEU A 117 -20.14 -1.20 10.40
N PHE A 118 -20.94 -2.17 10.83
CA PHE A 118 -21.38 -3.29 10.00
C PHE A 118 -22.90 -3.36 9.99
N GLU A 119 -23.46 -3.63 8.84
CA GLU A 119 -24.87 -3.87 8.61
C GLU A 119 -25.02 -5.27 8.01
N ASP A 120 -25.73 -6.14 8.72
CA ASP A 120 -26.07 -7.47 8.21
C ASP A 120 -27.21 -7.32 7.19
N LYS A 121 -26.99 -7.85 5.97
CA LYS A 121 -27.97 -7.83 4.88
C LYS A 121 -28.36 -9.24 4.48
#